data_2ec18b89f35d8f8cdf63d16f7ec4c523
#
_entry.id   2ec18b89f35d8f8cdf63d16f7ec4c523
#
_cell.length_a   1.000
_cell.length_b   1.000
_cell.length_c   1.000
_cell.angle_alpha   90.00
_cell.angle_beta   90.00
_cell.angle_gamma   90.00
#
_symmetry.space_group_name_H-M   'P 1'
#
loop_
_entity.id
_entity.type
_entity.pdbx_description
1 polymer ?
#
loop_
_entity_poly.entity_id
_entity_poly.type
_entity_poly.pdbx_seq_one_letter_code
_entity_poly.pdbx_strand_id
1 'polypeptide(L)'
;MLASLAVYIGPLLIVLLPVVYLVVKRVQDKRMRRLLITQWGKAEALRRPDSDLSQDIASYWRAAQAAQPQLGAVDDTTWNDLEMDLLLRGIDCSRSIVGSEVLYAVLREQGADEATLAGRDALADAFMRDEALRLRVEMILSSIGYRAFHGAWRYLYSADYQMPDKPWRFRVLAVLPTLLALLGFVYEPFFIAAILALALNTFVNYRTQAIWEKELVALRHISMVLHAAGKLSKIEDAALAAHTAELRGLLSALRPIRFWLSLFGSEPVHEWDVLTPYLKIMFMLDMLSFTAIVQGLSRHGEQVRRLYRLVGEMDAVLTIAQLKARSSQLCTPQFTPGLAVQAEGLRHPLVRDAVVNDLHWQRHLLITGSNASGKSTFIKAMAINCVLAQTLHLCFAGRFSMCRAQVLTSMAIRDQLLAGESYF
;
A
#
# COMPACT_ATOMS: atom_id res chain seq x y z
N MET A 1 -44.58 31.81 8.98
CA MET A 1 -43.52 32.20 8.04
C MET A 1 -42.27 31.32 8.17
N LEU A 2 -41.70 31.07 9.36
CA LEU A 2 -40.55 30.18 9.52
C LEU A 2 -40.87 28.68 9.21
N ALA A 3 -42.04 28.19 9.59
CA ALA A 3 -42.44 26.79 9.31
C ALA A 3 -42.72 26.55 7.82
N SER A 4 -43.22 27.53 7.08
CA SER A 4 -43.43 27.42 5.63
C SER A 4 -42.11 27.46 4.86
N LEU A 5 -41.11 28.18 5.35
CA LEU A 5 -39.76 28.18 4.74
C LEU A 5 -39.05 26.81 4.89
N ALA A 6 -39.20 26.18 6.06
CA ALA A 6 -38.60 24.86 6.33
C ALA A 6 -39.12 23.74 5.39
N VAL A 7 -40.40 23.83 4.98
CA VAL A 7 -41.04 22.86 4.06
C VAL A 7 -40.41 22.92 2.67
N TYR A 8 -39.90 24.06 2.22
CA TYR A 8 -39.27 24.22 0.90
C TYR A 8 -37.73 24.07 0.94
N ILE A 9 -37.11 24.44 2.08
CA ILE A 9 -35.65 24.34 2.24
C ILE A 9 -35.19 22.87 2.34
N GLY A 10 -35.94 22.02 3.04
CA GLY A 10 -35.60 20.62 3.20
C GLY A 10 -35.44 19.84 1.85
N PRO A 11 -36.49 19.82 1.00
CA PRO A 11 -36.40 19.19 -0.31
C PRO A 11 -35.34 19.83 -1.22
N LEU A 12 -35.15 21.14 -1.17
CA LEU A 12 -34.12 21.84 -1.94
C LEU A 12 -32.70 21.41 -1.52
N LEU A 13 -32.45 21.27 -0.24
CA LEU A 13 -31.16 20.77 0.28
C LEU A 13 -30.91 19.33 -0.13
N ILE A 14 -31.93 18.47 -0.08
CA ILE A 14 -31.81 17.04 -0.48
C ILE A 14 -31.36 16.92 -1.95
N VAL A 15 -31.80 17.82 -2.84
CA VAL A 15 -31.41 17.83 -4.25
C VAL A 15 -30.09 18.57 -4.47
N LEU A 16 -29.88 19.71 -3.80
CA LEU A 16 -28.69 20.54 -3.98
C LEU A 16 -27.41 19.88 -3.47
N LEU A 17 -27.47 19.18 -2.34
CA LEU A 17 -26.31 18.54 -1.73
C LEU A 17 -25.65 17.47 -2.64
N PRO A 18 -26.38 16.53 -3.27
CA PRO A 18 -25.80 15.59 -4.22
C PRO A 18 -25.19 16.29 -5.45
N VAL A 19 -25.81 17.37 -5.94
CA VAL A 19 -25.29 18.12 -7.10
C VAL A 19 -23.98 18.83 -6.75
N VAL A 20 -23.93 19.55 -5.62
CA VAL A 20 -22.70 20.18 -5.12
C VAL A 20 -21.61 19.15 -4.94
N TYR A 21 -21.94 18.01 -4.36
CA TYR A 21 -21.04 16.87 -4.23
C TYR A 21 -20.45 16.44 -5.56
N LEU A 22 -21.29 16.18 -6.55
CA LEU A 22 -20.82 15.73 -7.87
C LEU A 22 -19.92 16.78 -8.53
N VAL A 23 -20.20 18.06 -8.33
CA VAL A 23 -19.38 19.15 -8.85
C VAL A 23 -18.02 19.18 -8.14
N VAL A 24 -18.00 19.16 -6.81
CA VAL A 24 -16.77 19.18 -6.00
C VAL A 24 -15.90 17.96 -6.36
N LYS A 25 -16.50 16.78 -6.43
CA LYS A 25 -15.79 15.55 -6.81
C LYS A 25 -15.17 15.67 -8.21
N ARG A 26 -15.94 16.15 -9.21
CA ARG A 26 -15.41 16.38 -10.55
C ARG A 26 -14.25 17.37 -10.59
N VAL A 27 -14.32 18.42 -9.78
CA VAL A 27 -13.22 19.41 -9.66
C VAL A 27 -11.97 18.75 -9.03
N GLN A 28 -12.15 17.96 -7.96
CA GLN A 28 -11.06 17.22 -7.32
C GLN A 28 -10.44 16.20 -8.26
N ASP A 29 -11.25 15.40 -8.96
CA ASP A 29 -10.77 14.43 -9.94
C ASP A 29 -9.99 15.10 -11.09
N LYS A 30 -10.49 16.25 -11.60
CA LYS A 30 -9.77 17.03 -12.63
C LYS A 30 -8.44 17.58 -12.09
N ARG A 31 -8.41 18.06 -10.83
CA ARG A 31 -7.19 18.56 -10.19
C ARG A 31 -6.18 17.44 -10.00
N MET A 32 -6.61 16.29 -9.48
CA MET A 32 -5.77 15.11 -9.30
C MET A 32 -5.19 14.65 -10.63
N ARG A 33 -6.03 14.51 -11.66
CA ARG A 33 -5.59 14.12 -13.01
C ARG A 33 -4.52 15.07 -13.56
N ARG A 34 -4.70 16.39 -13.41
CA ARG A 34 -3.69 17.37 -13.83
C ARG A 34 -2.38 17.21 -13.07
N LEU A 35 -2.44 16.96 -11.76
CA LEU A 35 -1.24 16.71 -10.95
C LEU A 35 -0.51 15.46 -11.44
N LEU A 36 -1.20 14.36 -11.68
CA LEU A 36 -0.60 13.11 -12.16
C LEU A 36 0.08 13.29 -13.53
N ILE A 37 -0.54 14.02 -14.44
CA ILE A 37 0.05 14.33 -15.76
C ILE A 37 1.29 15.22 -15.60
N THR A 38 1.23 16.28 -14.77
CA THR A 38 2.34 17.22 -14.63
C THR A 38 3.52 16.65 -13.86
N GLN A 39 3.31 15.66 -13.02
CA GLN A 39 4.34 14.99 -12.22
C GLN A 39 5.00 13.82 -12.96
N TRP A 40 4.43 13.35 -14.06
CA TRP A 40 4.97 12.21 -14.79
C TRP A 40 6.37 12.51 -15.35
N GLY A 41 7.31 11.60 -15.13
CA GLY A 41 8.71 11.74 -15.56
C GLY A 41 9.54 12.76 -14.79
N LYS A 42 9.03 13.38 -13.71
CA LYS A 42 9.77 14.37 -12.91
C LYS A 42 10.35 13.78 -11.63
N ALA A 43 11.59 14.12 -11.32
CA ALA A 43 12.28 13.66 -10.11
C ALA A 43 11.71 14.25 -8.81
N GLU A 44 11.13 15.45 -8.86
CA GLU A 44 10.64 16.19 -7.68
C GLU A 44 9.21 15.87 -7.29
N ALA A 45 8.54 15.02 -8.07
CA ALA A 45 7.10 14.83 -8.01
C ALA A 45 6.57 14.28 -6.69
N LEU A 46 7.41 13.63 -5.86
CA LEU A 46 6.98 12.97 -4.63
C LEU A 46 8.02 13.03 -3.52
N ARG A 47 8.46 14.25 -3.16
CA ARG A 47 9.08 14.41 -1.84
C ARG A 47 7.99 14.16 -0.79
N ARG A 48 8.02 12.94 -0.24
CA ARG A 48 7.16 12.60 0.90
C ARG A 48 7.66 13.35 2.14
N PRO A 49 6.75 13.86 2.96
CA PRO A 49 7.15 14.31 4.29
C PRO A 49 7.59 13.09 5.11
N ASP A 50 8.78 13.17 5.61
CA ASP A 50 9.37 12.63 6.83
C ASP A 50 9.48 11.13 7.18
N SER A 51 10.50 10.90 7.95
CA SER A 51 11.13 9.76 8.60
C SER A 51 10.23 8.67 9.22
N ASP A 52 9.01 8.96 9.63
CA ASP A 52 8.14 8.00 10.35
C ASP A 52 7.53 6.94 9.42
N LEU A 53 7.31 7.28 8.15
CA LEU A 53 6.77 6.34 7.15
C LEU A 53 7.69 5.15 6.85
N SER A 54 9.01 5.30 7.02
CA SER A 54 9.97 4.23 6.69
C SER A 54 9.85 3.02 7.62
N GLN A 55 9.54 3.22 8.89
CA GLN A 55 9.36 2.13 9.85
C GLN A 55 8.06 1.35 9.58
N ASP A 56 6.99 2.04 9.21
CA ASP A 56 5.72 1.41 8.88
C ASP A 56 5.79 0.58 7.60
N ILE A 57 6.42 1.11 6.56
CA ILE A 57 6.64 0.41 5.29
C ILE A 57 7.42 -0.90 5.52
N ALA A 58 8.49 -0.86 6.33
CA ALA A 58 9.27 -2.04 6.66
C ALA A 58 8.49 -3.08 7.49
N SER A 59 7.49 -2.64 8.26
CA SER A 59 6.69 -3.52 9.13
C SER A 59 5.87 -4.54 8.34
N TYR A 60 5.37 -4.17 7.16
CA TYR A 60 4.70 -5.11 6.25
C TYR A 60 5.62 -6.27 5.85
N TRP A 61 6.83 -5.94 5.37
CA TRP A 61 7.83 -6.95 4.99
C TRP A 61 8.24 -7.84 6.16
N ARG A 62 8.55 -7.24 7.32
CA ARG A 62 8.95 -7.99 8.52
C ARG A 62 7.88 -8.98 8.95
N ALA A 63 6.62 -8.57 8.92
CA ALA A 63 5.49 -9.46 9.25
C ALA A 63 5.31 -10.56 8.21
N ALA A 64 5.46 -10.26 6.92
CA ALA A 64 5.41 -11.24 5.84
C ALA A 64 6.54 -12.27 5.97
N GLN A 65 7.76 -11.81 6.21
CA GLN A 65 8.94 -12.66 6.37
C GLN A 65 8.87 -13.53 7.64
N ALA A 66 8.32 -13.01 8.74
CA ALA A 66 8.10 -13.79 9.96
C ALA A 66 7.06 -14.91 9.75
N ALA A 67 6.00 -14.64 8.97
CA ALA A 67 4.95 -15.61 8.68
C ALA A 67 5.37 -16.66 7.64
N GLN A 68 6.14 -16.25 6.64
CA GLN A 68 6.61 -17.09 5.53
C GLN A 68 8.04 -16.70 5.14
N PRO A 69 9.06 -17.26 5.84
CA PRO A 69 10.45 -16.93 5.55
C PRO A 69 10.83 -17.22 4.10
N GLN A 70 11.34 -16.21 3.40
CA GLN A 70 11.83 -16.34 2.05
C GLN A 70 13.34 -16.54 2.04
N LEU A 71 13.79 -17.61 1.42
CA LEU A 71 15.21 -17.88 1.22
C LEU A 71 15.78 -16.91 0.17
N GLY A 72 17.00 -16.42 0.43
CA GLY A 72 17.69 -15.53 -0.51
C GLY A 72 17.22 -14.08 -0.50
N ALA A 73 16.42 -13.66 0.50
CA ALA A 73 16.09 -12.26 0.68
C ALA A 73 17.33 -11.41 1.00
N VAL A 74 17.31 -10.13 0.66
CA VAL A 74 18.32 -9.15 1.08
C VAL A 74 18.25 -9.02 2.60
N ASP A 75 19.32 -9.39 3.30
CA ASP A 75 19.40 -9.28 4.76
C ASP A 75 19.52 -7.82 5.25
N ASP A 76 19.38 -7.61 6.55
CA ASP A 76 19.42 -6.26 7.12
C ASP A 76 20.83 -5.66 7.06
N THR A 77 21.89 -6.45 7.11
CA THR A 77 23.27 -5.97 6.96
C THR A 77 23.48 -5.44 5.54
N THR A 78 23.16 -6.21 4.53
CA THR A 78 23.23 -5.80 3.12
C THR A 78 22.35 -4.60 2.84
N TRP A 79 21.12 -4.57 3.36
CA TRP A 79 20.19 -3.46 3.22
C TRP A 79 20.78 -2.14 3.77
N ASN A 80 21.36 -2.20 4.97
CA ASN A 80 21.96 -1.05 5.62
C ASN A 80 23.28 -0.61 4.95
N ASP A 81 24.15 -1.54 4.60
CA ASP A 81 25.42 -1.27 3.91
C ASP A 81 25.21 -0.56 2.58
N LEU A 82 24.18 -0.95 1.85
CA LEU A 82 23.82 -0.37 0.54
C LEU A 82 22.94 0.88 0.66
N GLU A 83 22.58 1.31 1.87
CA GLU A 83 21.71 2.47 2.09
C GLU A 83 20.37 2.37 1.34
N MET A 84 19.78 1.15 1.34
CA MET A 84 18.59 0.84 0.55
C MET A 84 17.35 1.65 0.97
N ASP A 85 17.26 2.10 2.22
CA ASP A 85 16.20 3.03 2.65
C ASP A 85 16.30 4.39 1.95
N LEU A 86 17.53 4.88 1.75
CA LEU A 86 17.76 6.11 1.02
C LEU A 86 17.45 5.93 -0.47
N LEU A 87 17.82 4.77 -1.04
CA LEU A 87 17.47 4.40 -2.40
C LEU A 87 15.94 4.36 -2.57
N LEU A 88 15.23 3.65 -1.70
CA LEU A 88 13.77 3.55 -1.74
C LEU A 88 13.12 4.94 -1.74
N ARG A 89 13.56 5.84 -0.84
CA ARG A 89 13.06 7.23 -0.80
C ARG A 89 13.30 7.99 -2.10
N GLY A 90 14.40 7.69 -2.80
CA GLY A 90 14.75 8.33 -4.07
C GLY A 90 14.01 7.81 -5.28
N ILE A 91 13.59 6.54 -5.25
CA ILE A 91 12.94 5.88 -6.38
C ILE A 91 11.43 5.70 -6.21
N ASP A 92 10.92 5.62 -4.98
CA ASP A 92 9.51 5.32 -4.73
C ASP A 92 8.59 6.43 -5.26
N CYS A 93 7.84 6.10 -6.30
CA CYS A 93 6.84 6.91 -6.96
C CYS A 93 5.42 6.34 -6.82
N SER A 94 5.21 5.37 -5.91
CA SER A 94 3.91 4.75 -5.68
C SER A 94 2.84 5.78 -5.34
N ARG A 95 1.60 5.50 -5.66
CA ARG A 95 0.45 6.39 -5.39
C ARG A 95 -0.22 6.12 -4.06
N SER A 96 0.12 4.99 -3.43
CA SER A 96 -0.44 4.56 -2.15
C SER A 96 0.62 4.02 -1.21
N ILE A 97 0.32 4.01 0.09
CA ILE A 97 1.18 3.38 1.10
C ILE A 97 1.37 1.87 0.80
N VAL A 98 0.33 1.21 0.29
CA VAL A 98 0.38 -0.21 -0.10
C VAL A 98 1.42 -0.44 -1.20
N GLY A 99 1.49 0.47 -2.18
CA GLY A 99 2.52 0.42 -3.22
C GLY A 99 3.93 0.52 -2.64
N SER A 100 4.14 1.40 -1.66
CA SER A 100 5.44 1.55 -1.00
C SER A 100 5.82 0.35 -0.15
N GLU A 101 4.87 -0.22 0.61
CA GLU A 101 5.08 -1.44 1.40
C GLU A 101 5.45 -2.63 0.51
N VAL A 102 4.74 -2.78 -0.60
CA VAL A 102 5.02 -3.86 -1.55
C VAL A 102 6.29 -3.59 -2.35
N LEU A 103 6.59 -2.35 -2.72
CA LEU A 103 7.87 -1.99 -3.35
C LEU A 103 9.06 -2.31 -2.44
N TYR A 104 8.96 -2.00 -1.13
CA TYR A 104 9.94 -2.39 -0.13
C TYR A 104 10.13 -3.92 -0.11
N ALA A 105 9.02 -4.67 -0.04
CA ALA A 105 9.05 -6.12 -0.04
C ALA A 105 9.68 -6.68 -1.33
N VAL A 106 9.31 -6.13 -2.49
CA VAL A 106 9.90 -6.51 -3.79
C VAL A 106 11.41 -6.28 -3.82
N LEU A 107 11.90 -5.16 -3.30
CA LEU A 107 13.34 -4.86 -3.23
C LEU A 107 14.11 -5.82 -2.30
N ARG A 108 13.44 -6.41 -1.32
CA ARG A 108 14.01 -7.44 -0.44
C ARG A 108 14.02 -8.82 -1.09
N GLU A 109 13.11 -9.11 -2.02
CA GLU A 109 12.87 -10.43 -2.60
C GLU A 109 13.68 -10.64 -3.90
N GLN A 110 14.85 -11.24 -3.82
CA GLN A 110 15.70 -11.52 -4.99
C GLN A 110 15.29 -12.79 -5.77
N GLY A 111 14.25 -13.49 -5.33
CA GLY A 111 13.84 -14.79 -5.86
C GLY A 111 12.81 -14.76 -7.00
N ALA A 112 12.42 -13.57 -7.51
CA ALA A 112 11.44 -13.50 -8.59
C ALA A 112 11.92 -14.23 -9.84
N ASP A 113 11.08 -15.09 -10.45
CA ASP A 113 11.41 -15.77 -11.69
C ASP A 113 11.42 -14.80 -12.88
N GLU A 114 11.98 -15.28 -14.01
CA GLU A 114 12.11 -14.46 -15.21
C GLU A 114 10.75 -14.04 -15.78
N ALA A 115 9.75 -14.89 -15.66
CA ALA A 115 8.38 -14.61 -16.13
C ALA A 115 7.75 -13.47 -15.31
N THR A 116 7.94 -13.47 -13.99
CA THR A 116 7.48 -12.39 -13.10
C THR A 116 8.19 -11.07 -13.42
N LEU A 117 9.51 -11.10 -13.62
CA LEU A 117 10.27 -9.89 -13.96
C LEU A 117 9.87 -9.34 -15.34
N ALA A 118 9.75 -10.21 -16.34
CA ALA A 118 9.27 -9.82 -17.68
C ALA A 118 7.83 -9.29 -17.65
N GLY A 119 6.96 -9.87 -16.82
CA GLY A 119 5.61 -9.38 -16.62
C GLY A 119 5.56 -7.98 -16.03
N ARG A 120 6.40 -7.67 -15.03
CA ARG A 120 6.54 -6.32 -14.47
C ARG A 120 7.01 -5.32 -15.54
N ASP A 121 7.98 -5.71 -16.31
CA ASP A 121 8.55 -4.90 -17.39
C ASP A 121 7.52 -4.59 -18.47
N ALA A 122 6.80 -5.61 -18.95
CA ALA A 122 5.75 -5.46 -19.94
C ALA A 122 4.60 -4.54 -19.48
N LEU A 123 4.21 -4.65 -18.20
CA LEU A 123 3.19 -3.79 -17.62
C LEU A 123 3.70 -2.35 -17.43
N ALA A 124 4.96 -2.16 -17.03
CA ALA A 124 5.58 -0.84 -16.95
C ALA A 124 5.61 -0.16 -18.32
N ASP A 125 5.96 -0.89 -19.38
CA ASP A 125 5.96 -0.40 -20.75
C ASP A 125 4.55 -0.09 -21.26
N ALA A 126 3.54 -0.85 -20.83
CA ALA A 126 2.14 -0.52 -21.14
C ALA A 126 1.72 0.82 -20.50
N PHE A 127 2.09 1.06 -19.24
CA PHE A 127 1.84 2.35 -18.57
C PHE A 127 2.60 3.52 -19.19
N MET A 128 3.77 3.28 -19.78
CA MET A 128 4.51 4.31 -20.53
C MET A 128 3.84 4.65 -21.86
N ARG A 129 3.30 3.65 -22.56
CA ARG A 129 2.70 3.82 -23.89
C ARG A 129 1.27 4.35 -23.83
N ASP A 130 0.47 3.91 -22.85
CA ASP A 130 -0.94 4.31 -22.71
C ASP A 130 -1.15 5.21 -21.48
N GLU A 131 -1.17 6.53 -21.72
CA GLU A 131 -1.48 7.52 -20.68
C GLU A 131 -2.87 7.34 -20.09
N ALA A 132 -3.88 6.96 -20.89
CA ALA A 132 -5.25 6.85 -20.41
C ALA A 132 -5.40 5.66 -19.46
N LEU A 133 -4.76 4.53 -19.76
CA LEU A 133 -4.68 3.35 -18.88
C LEU A 133 -3.97 3.72 -17.59
N ARG A 134 -2.77 4.30 -17.71
CA ARG A 134 -1.96 4.73 -16.56
C ARG A 134 -2.74 5.63 -15.62
N LEU A 135 -3.34 6.71 -16.14
CA LEU A 135 -4.09 7.66 -15.33
C LEU A 135 -5.31 7.02 -14.64
N ARG A 136 -5.99 6.07 -15.28
CA ARG A 136 -7.08 5.31 -14.64
C ARG A 136 -6.57 4.53 -13.42
N VAL A 137 -5.45 3.82 -13.57
CA VAL A 137 -4.84 3.04 -12.49
C VAL A 137 -4.32 3.98 -11.38
N GLU A 138 -3.56 5.03 -11.73
CA GLU A 138 -3.03 6.01 -10.78
C GLU A 138 -4.13 6.71 -9.97
N MET A 139 -5.24 7.10 -10.58
CA MET A 139 -6.36 7.73 -9.88
C MET A 139 -7.03 6.77 -8.88
N ILE A 140 -7.16 5.49 -9.22
CA ILE A 140 -7.72 4.49 -8.31
C ILE A 140 -6.78 4.28 -7.13
N LEU A 141 -5.49 4.09 -7.37
CA LEU A 141 -4.48 3.88 -6.34
C LEU A 141 -4.32 5.11 -5.44
N SER A 142 -4.35 6.31 -6.02
CA SER A 142 -4.31 7.57 -5.27
C SER A 142 -5.51 7.74 -4.31
N SER A 143 -6.62 7.03 -4.53
CA SER A 143 -7.76 7.03 -3.60
C SER A 143 -7.47 6.28 -2.29
N ILE A 144 -6.47 5.39 -2.26
CA ILE A 144 -5.96 4.77 -1.03
C ILE A 144 -5.11 5.80 -0.26
N GLY A 145 -4.20 6.48 -0.98
CA GLY A 145 -3.37 7.55 -0.45
C GLY A 145 -2.29 7.12 0.55
N TYR A 146 -1.75 8.13 1.24
CA TYR A 146 -0.64 8.00 2.20
C TYR A 146 -1.02 8.38 3.63
N ARG A 147 -2.27 8.25 4.00
CA ARG A 147 -2.64 8.46 5.41
C ARG A 147 -1.91 7.42 6.25
N ALA A 148 -1.43 7.84 7.42
CA ALA A 148 -0.76 6.98 8.38
C ALA A 148 -1.74 5.93 8.94
N PHE A 149 -1.90 4.84 8.21
CA PHE A 149 -2.71 3.70 8.63
C PHE A 149 -1.78 2.64 9.25
N HIS A 150 -1.35 2.93 10.46
CA HIS A 150 -0.47 2.02 11.19
C HIS A 150 -1.14 0.68 11.47
N GLY A 151 -0.45 -0.42 11.13
CA GLY A 151 -0.78 -1.74 11.64
C GLY A 151 -1.70 -2.61 10.79
N ALA A 152 -2.00 -2.27 9.53
CA ALA A 152 -2.74 -3.16 8.62
C ALA A 152 -2.06 -4.55 8.50
N TRP A 153 -0.72 -4.59 8.50
CA TRP A 153 0.09 -5.81 8.46
C TRP A 153 -0.26 -6.80 9.60
N ARG A 154 -0.70 -6.34 10.77
CA ARG A 154 -1.12 -7.20 11.88
C ARG A 154 -2.31 -8.08 11.46
N TYR A 155 -3.28 -7.51 10.76
CA TYR A 155 -4.44 -8.23 10.27
C TYR A 155 -4.17 -9.07 9.02
N LEU A 156 -3.07 -8.80 8.32
CA LEU A 156 -2.65 -9.59 7.16
C LEU A 156 -1.83 -10.82 7.58
N TYR A 157 -0.95 -10.70 8.58
CA TYR A 157 0.04 -11.73 8.89
C TYR A 157 -0.02 -12.25 10.33
N SER A 158 -0.63 -11.55 11.28
CA SER A 158 -0.81 -12.06 12.63
C SER A 158 -2.01 -13.01 12.72
N ALA A 159 -1.84 -14.13 13.40
CA ALA A 159 -2.94 -15.04 13.72
C ALA A 159 -3.71 -14.60 14.98
N ASP A 160 -3.14 -13.68 15.77
CA ASP A 160 -3.70 -13.21 17.02
C ASP A 160 -4.57 -11.98 16.79
N TYR A 161 -5.77 -12.21 16.32
CA TYR A 161 -6.76 -11.15 16.14
C TYR A 161 -7.38 -10.79 17.47
N GLN A 162 -7.07 -9.60 17.96
CA GLN A 162 -7.77 -9.08 19.13
C GLN A 162 -9.24 -8.85 18.81
N MET A 163 -10.12 -9.40 19.65
CA MET A 163 -11.56 -9.24 19.54
C MET A 163 -12.14 -8.74 20.87
N PRO A 164 -13.20 -7.92 20.82
CA PRO A 164 -13.91 -7.54 22.04
C PRO A 164 -14.46 -8.77 22.77
N ASP A 165 -14.34 -8.77 24.10
CA ASP A 165 -15.02 -9.75 24.93
C ASP A 165 -16.53 -9.68 24.72
N LYS A 166 -17.20 -10.77 24.42
CA LYS A 166 -18.66 -10.82 24.25
C LYS A 166 -19.18 -9.94 23.09
N PRO A 167 -18.79 -10.22 21.83
CA PRO A 167 -19.19 -9.42 20.66
C PRO A 167 -20.70 -9.41 20.40
N TRP A 168 -21.47 -10.36 20.97
CA TRP A 168 -22.91 -10.42 20.90
C TRP A 168 -23.61 -9.18 21.48
N ARG A 169 -22.96 -8.49 22.45
CA ARG A 169 -23.49 -7.25 23.06
C ARG A 169 -23.77 -6.19 22.01
N PHE A 170 -22.90 -6.04 21.02
CA PHE A 170 -23.10 -5.06 19.95
C PHE A 170 -24.31 -5.38 19.08
N ARG A 171 -24.65 -6.67 18.89
CA ARG A 171 -25.87 -7.08 18.19
C ARG A 171 -27.13 -6.69 18.97
N VAL A 172 -27.12 -6.91 20.28
CA VAL A 172 -28.21 -6.51 21.15
C VAL A 172 -28.39 -5.00 21.13
N LEU A 173 -27.29 -4.23 21.33
CA LEU A 173 -27.30 -2.77 21.29
C LEU A 173 -27.78 -2.23 19.94
N ALA A 174 -27.44 -2.87 18.84
CA ALA A 174 -27.86 -2.46 17.49
C ALA A 174 -29.39 -2.57 17.29
N VAL A 175 -30.03 -3.60 17.86
CA VAL A 175 -31.46 -3.88 17.68
C VAL A 175 -32.32 -3.16 18.72
N LEU A 176 -31.80 -2.95 19.92
CA LEU A 176 -32.54 -2.47 21.09
C LEU A 176 -33.29 -1.15 20.88
N PRO A 177 -32.68 -0.07 20.35
CA PRO A 177 -33.38 1.21 20.15
C PRO A 177 -34.56 1.09 19.19
N THR A 178 -34.35 0.33 18.10
CA THR A 178 -35.40 0.12 17.07
C THR A 178 -36.55 -0.69 17.63
N LEU A 179 -36.25 -1.78 18.37
CA LEU A 179 -37.27 -2.59 19.02
C LEU A 179 -38.11 -1.80 20.03
N LEU A 180 -37.44 -1.01 20.87
CA LEU A 180 -38.11 -0.13 21.84
C LEU A 180 -38.95 0.94 21.15
N ALA A 181 -38.48 1.54 20.07
CA ALA A 181 -39.25 2.50 19.30
C ALA A 181 -40.52 1.88 18.69
N LEU A 182 -40.43 0.65 18.17
CA LEU A 182 -41.59 -0.08 17.66
C LEU A 182 -42.60 -0.42 18.77
N LEU A 183 -42.11 -0.83 19.93
CA LEU A 183 -42.98 -1.08 21.10
C LEU A 183 -43.64 0.24 21.63
N GLY A 184 -43.03 1.39 21.40
CA GLY A 184 -43.56 2.68 21.73
C GLY A 184 -44.89 2.99 21.04
N PHE A 185 -45.17 2.42 19.87
CA PHE A 185 -46.50 2.52 19.21
C PHE A 185 -47.59 1.79 19.95
N VAL A 186 -47.24 0.77 20.80
CA VAL A 186 -48.17 0.01 21.61
C VAL A 186 -48.30 0.67 23.02
N TYR A 187 -47.17 1.14 23.58
CA TYR A 187 -47.12 1.75 24.91
C TYR A 187 -46.10 2.89 24.92
N GLU A 188 -46.61 4.13 24.99
CA GLU A 188 -45.80 5.36 24.83
C GLU A 188 -44.51 5.44 25.64
N PRO A 189 -44.44 4.99 26.92
CA PRO A 189 -43.16 5.02 27.68
C PRO A 189 -41.97 4.36 27.01
N PHE A 190 -42.17 3.43 26.08
CA PHE A 190 -41.09 2.80 25.33
C PHE A 190 -40.36 3.77 24.40
N PHE A 191 -40.97 4.90 23.99
CA PHE A 191 -40.25 5.95 23.26
C PHE A 191 -39.16 6.57 24.11
N ILE A 192 -39.43 6.81 25.39
CA ILE A 192 -38.41 7.32 26.34
C ILE A 192 -37.30 6.30 26.50
N ALA A 193 -37.64 4.99 26.63
CA ALA A 193 -36.68 3.94 26.72
C ALA A 193 -35.82 3.81 25.43
N ALA A 194 -36.40 4.04 24.25
CA ALA A 194 -35.68 4.09 22.97
C ALA A 194 -34.66 5.23 22.93
N ILE A 195 -35.03 6.40 23.39
CA ILE A 195 -34.13 7.57 23.50
C ILE A 195 -32.96 7.26 24.47
N LEU A 196 -33.24 6.65 25.62
CA LEU A 196 -32.22 6.25 26.58
C LEU A 196 -31.28 5.19 25.99
N ALA A 197 -31.83 4.24 25.22
CA ALA A 197 -31.03 3.23 24.50
C ALA A 197 -30.12 3.87 23.43
N LEU A 198 -30.58 4.90 22.72
CA LEU A 198 -29.73 5.67 21.79
C LEU A 198 -28.63 6.42 22.51
N ALA A 199 -28.94 7.03 23.65
CA ALA A 199 -27.93 7.68 24.48
C ALA A 199 -26.88 6.68 24.98
N LEU A 200 -27.31 5.49 25.41
CA LEU A 200 -26.42 4.39 25.78
C LEU A 200 -25.55 3.95 24.61
N ASN A 201 -26.14 3.75 23.41
CA ASN A 201 -25.38 3.40 22.21
C ASN A 201 -24.33 4.45 21.87
N THR A 202 -24.66 5.73 21.97
CA THR A 202 -23.71 6.82 21.75
C THR A 202 -22.55 6.76 22.73
N PHE A 203 -22.83 6.57 24.02
CA PHE A 203 -21.81 6.44 25.05
C PHE A 203 -20.91 5.20 24.84
N VAL A 204 -21.53 4.03 24.59
CA VAL A 204 -20.78 2.78 24.32
C VAL A 204 -19.94 2.94 23.06
N ASN A 205 -20.50 3.50 21.98
CA ASN A 205 -19.76 3.71 20.73
C ASN A 205 -18.54 4.61 20.94
N TYR A 206 -18.70 5.73 21.64
CA TYR A 206 -17.59 6.64 21.95
C TYR A 206 -16.47 5.93 22.72
N ARG A 207 -16.81 5.21 23.78
CA ARG A 207 -15.83 4.46 24.58
C ARG A 207 -15.17 3.36 23.78
N THR A 208 -15.94 2.66 22.97
CA THR A 208 -15.42 1.53 22.17
C THR A 208 -14.51 2.04 21.05
N GLN A 209 -14.86 3.13 20.38
CA GLN A 209 -13.99 3.74 19.37
C GLN A 209 -12.66 4.18 19.97
N ALA A 210 -12.64 4.79 21.17
CA ALA A 210 -11.41 5.19 21.83
C ALA A 210 -10.49 3.99 22.18
N ILE A 211 -11.08 2.86 22.57
CA ILE A 211 -10.32 1.63 22.93
C ILE A 211 -9.77 0.94 21.67
N TRP A 212 -10.56 0.89 20.59
CA TRP A 212 -10.27 0.11 19.38
C TRP A 212 -9.84 0.99 18.19
N GLU A 213 -9.41 2.22 18.43
CA GLU A 213 -9.09 3.19 17.38
C GLU A 213 -8.05 2.65 16.39
N LYS A 214 -6.96 2.08 16.90
CA LYS A 214 -5.86 1.55 16.06
C LYS A 214 -6.33 0.41 15.16
N GLU A 215 -7.11 -0.50 15.72
CA GLU A 215 -7.67 -1.66 15.04
C GLU A 215 -8.69 -1.24 13.98
N LEU A 216 -9.57 -0.28 14.34
CA LEU A 216 -10.56 0.27 13.41
C LEU A 216 -9.88 0.97 12.23
N VAL A 217 -8.82 1.74 12.49
CA VAL A 217 -8.03 2.42 11.44
C VAL A 217 -7.35 1.40 10.52
N ALA A 218 -6.74 0.35 11.07
CA ALA A 218 -6.08 -0.69 10.27
C ALA A 218 -7.05 -1.44 9.35
N LEU A 219 -8.22 -1.82 9.86
CA LEU A 219 -9.25 -2.50 9.05
C LEU A 219 -9.88 -1.57 8.01
N ARG A 220 -10.01 -0.27 8.31
CA ARG A 220 -10.47 0.72 7.34
C ARG A 220 -9.51 0.82 6.15
N HIS A 221 -8.21 0.77 6.42
CA HIS A 221 -7.22 0.72 5.36
C HIS A 221 -7.37 -0.51 4.46
N ILE A 222 -7.50 -1.70 5.04
CA ILE A 222 -7.75 -2.94 4.27
C ILE A 222 -9.03 -2.80 3.43
N SER A 223 -10.08 -2.20 3.99
CA SER A 223 -11.33 -1.95 3.26
C SER A 223 -11.13 -1.01 2.05
N MET A 224 -10.33 0.05 2.21
CA MET A 224 -9.99 0.97 1.11
C MET A 224 -9.23 0.23 -0.01
N VAL A 225 -8.30 -0.65 0.34
CA VAL A 225 -7.56 -1.48 -0.63
C VAL A 225 -8.49 -2.41 -1.39
N LEU A 226 -9.42 -3.08 -0.69
CA LEU A 226 -10.41 -3.94 -1.35
C LEU A 226 -11.34 -3.14 -2.28
N HIS A 227 -11.71 -1.92 -1.89
CA HIS A 227 -12.52 -1.04 -2.72
C HIS A 227 -11.76 -0.61 -4.00
N ALA A 228 -10.49 -0.27 -3.87
CA ALA A 228 -9.61 0.03 -5.00
C ALA A 228 -9.44 -1.20 -5.91
N ALA A 229 -9.20 -2.39 -5.34
CA ALA A 229 -9.17 -3.65 -6.09
C ALA A 229 -10.45 -3.90 -6.88
N GLY A 230 -11.61 -3.59 -6.29
CA GLY A 230 -12.91 -3.68 -6.96
C GLY A 230 -13.06 -2.71 -8.14
N LYS A 231 -12.42 -1.55 -8.11
CA LYS A 231 -12.36 -0.62 -9.26
C LYS A 231 -11.35 -1.08 -10.30
N LEU A 232 -10.15 -1.52 -9.87
CA LEU A 232 -9.11 -2.04 -10.75
C LEU A 232 -9.59 -3.25 -11.55
N SER A 233 -10.31 -4.18 -10.91
CA SER A 233 -10.83 -5.41 -11.55
C SER A 233 -11.82 -5.15 -12.70
N LYS A 234 -12.34 -3.92 -12.83
CA LYS A 234 -13.27 -3.49 -13.89
C LYS A 234 -12.55 -2.83 -15.09
N ILE A 235 -11.23 -2.69 -15.02
CA ILE A 235 -10.47 -2.16 -16.14
C ILE A 235 -10.36 -3.27 -17.20
N GLU A 236 -10.88 -2.99 -18.36
CA GLU A 236 -10.81 -3.87 -19.53
C GLU A 236 -9.65 -3.40 -20.40
N ASP A 237 -8.49 -4.03 -20.21
CA ASP A 237 -7.28 -3.77 -20.98
C ASP A 237 -6.43 -5.04 -21.08
N ALA A 238 -5.85 -5.28 -22.25
CA ALA A 238 -5.06 -6.48 -22.51
C ALA A 238 -3.82 -6.58 -21.62
N ALA A 239 -3.15 -5.46 -21.32
CA ALA A 239 -1.98 -5.42 -20.47
C ALA A 239 -2.28 -5.76 -18.99
N LEU A 240 -3.53 -5.52 -18.56
CA LEU A 240 -4.00 -5.82 -17.21
C LEU A 240 -4.82 -7.10 -17.10
N ALA A 241 -5.06 -7.82 -18.21
CA ALA A 241 -6.00 -8.94 -18.26
C ALA A 241 -5.73 -10.01 -17.19
N ALA A 242 -4.48 -10.41 -16.99
CA ALA A 242 -4.09 -11.38 -15.96
C ALA A 242 -4.37 -10.86 -14.55
N HIS A 243 -3.95 -9.62 -14.25
CA HIS A 243 -4.14 -8.98 -12.95
C HIS A 243 -5.62 -8.77 -12.62
N THR A 244 -6.41 -8.30 -13.59
CA THR A 244 -7.85 -8.07 -13.39
C THR A 244 -8.64 -9.37 -13.26
N ALA A 245 -8.21 -10.44 -13.94
CA ALA A 245 -8.80 -11.78 -13.78
C ALA A 245 -8.53 -12.34 -12.38
N GLU A 246 -7.29 -12.23 -11.89
CA GLU A 246 -6.92 -12.66 -10.54
C GLU A 246 -7.67 -11.83 -9.47
N LEU A 247 -7.72 -10.49 -9.61
CA LEU A 247 -8.49 -9.64 -8.71
C LEU A 247 -9.97 -10.04 -8.65
N ARG A 248 -10.60 -10.35 -9.80
CA ARG A 248 -11.99 -10.82 -9.85
C ARG A 248 -12.18 -12.14 -9.10
N GLY A 249 -11.26 -13.09 -9.27
CA GLY A 249 -11.25 -14.36 -8.54
C GLY A 249 -11.18 -14.15 -7.03
N LEU A 250 -10.20 -13.35 -6.56
CA LEU A 250 -10.01 -13.04 -5.14
C LEU A 250 -11.21 -12.30 -4.55
N LEU A 251 -11.76 -11.30 -5.26
CA LEU A 251 -12.95 -10.56 -4.83
C LEU A 251 -14.21 -11.45 -4.75
N SER A 252 -14.32 -12.45 -5.60
CA SER A 252 -15.43 -13.43 -5.54
C SER A 252 -15.32 -14.30 -4.30
N ALA A 253 -14.13 -14.75 -3.93
CA ALA A 253 -13.87 -15.52 -2.72
C ALA A 253 -14.13 -14.69 -1.44
N LEU A 254 -13.90 -13.37 -1.49
CA LEU A 254 -14.12 -12.45 -0.39
C LEU A 254 -15.58 -11.94 -0.27
N ARG A 255 -16.51 -12.44 -1.09
CA ARG A 255 -17.91 -12.03 -1.09
C ARG A 255 -18.56 -12.02 0.30
N PRO A 256 -18.32 -13.01 1.19
CA PRO A 256 -18.94 -13.05 2.52
C PRO A 256 -18.58 -11.87 3.42
N ILE A 257 -17.35 -11.34 3.31
CA ILE A 257 -16.88 -10.24 4.15
C ILE A 257 -16.95 -8.89 3.44
N ARG A 258 -17.13 -8.88 2.12
CA ARG A 258 -17.10 -7.65 1.30
C ARG A 258 -18.20 -6.66 1.68
N PHE A 259 -19.37 -7.13 2.07
CA PHE A 259 -20.45 -6.28 2.58
C PHE A 259 -19.99 -5.51 3.82
N TRP A 260 -19.45 -6.21 4.80
CA TRP A 260 -18.98 -5.59 6.05
C TRP A 260 -17.80 -4.63 5.80
N LEU A 261 -16.87 -5.00 4.93
CA LEU A 261 -15.77 -4.13 4.53
C LEU A 261 -16.27 -2.86 3.81
N SER A 262 -17.27 -2.96 2.93
CA SER A 262 -17.82 -1.79 2.25
C SER A 262 -18.57 -0.85 3.22
N LEU A 263 -19.27 -1.40 4.18
CA LEU A 263 -19.97 -0.64 5.22
C LEU A 263 -18.98 0.04 6.17
N PHE A 264 -17.90 -0.65 6.51
CA PHE A 264 -16.85 -0.16 7.39
C PHE A 264 -15.99 0.93 6.75
N GLY A 265 -15.58 0.72 5.49
CA GLY A 265 -14.76 1.65 4.71
C GLY A 265 -15.50 2.87 4.16
N SER A 266 -16.82 2.94 4.35
CA SER A 266 -17.56 4.16 4.07
C SER A 266 -17.21 5.20 5.12
N GLU A 267 -16.04 5.88 4.94
CA GLU A 267 -15.93 7.21 5.53
C GLU A 267 -17.09 8.07 5.00
N PRO A 268 -17.58 9.03 5.78
CA PRO A 268 -18.42 10.06 5.22
C PRO A 268 -17.68 10.57 4.00
N VAL A 269 -18.17 10.19 2.83
CA VAL A 269 -17.51 10.45 1.54
C VAL A 269 -17.39 11.95 1.36
N HIS A 270 -18.10 12.71 2.19
CA HIS A 270 -18.10 14.17 2.24
C HIS A 270 -18.55 14.69 3.61
N GLU A 271 -18.10 15.92 3.91
CA GLU A 271 -18.55 16.76 5.03
C GLU A 271 -20.08 16.89 5.11
N TRP A 272 -20.80 16.49 4.05
CA TRP A 272 -22.25 16.55 3.92
C TRP A 272 -22.96 15.21 4.21
N ASP A 273 -22.25 14.13 4.43
CA ASP A 273 -22.84 12.84 4.84
C ASP A 273 -23.13 12.84 6.34
N VAL A 274 -24.08 13.68 6.71
CA VAL A 274 -24.48 13.89 8.11
C VAL A 274 -25.20 12.68 8.68
N LEU A 275 -25.84 11.85 7.83
CA LEU A 275 -26.70 10.77 8.30
C LEU A 275 -25.91 9.48 8.63
N THR A 276 -24.89 9.15 7.84
CA THR A 276 -24.09 7.92 8.03
C THR A 276 -23.46 7.80 9.42
N PRO A 277 -22.85 8.84 10.04
CA PRO A 277 -22.35 8.76 11.41
C PRO A 277 -23.43 8.41 12.43
N TYR A 278 -24.62 9.01 12.31
CA TYR A 278 -25.74 8.70 13.22
C TYR A 278 -26.24 7.28 13.07
N LEU A 279 -26.34 6.77 11.83
CA LEU A 279 -26.72 5.38 11.58
C LEU A 279 -25.65 4.41 12.12
N LYS A 280 -24.36 4.74 11.96
CA LYS A 280 -23.28 3.93 12.52
C LYS A 280 -23.36 3.84 14.04
N ILE A 281 -23.62 4.96 14.72
CA ILE A 281 -23.79 4.98 16.17
C ILE A 281 -25.09 4.24 16.57
N MET A 282 -26.21 4.54 15.93
CA MET A 282 -27.52 3.97 16.25
C MET A 282 -27.52 2.45 16.17
N PHE A 283 -26.90 1.89 15.13
CA PHE A 283 -26.86 0.46 14.88
C PHE A 283 -25.51 -0.20 15.24
N MET A 284 -24.64 0.49 15.94
CA MET A 284 -23.29 -0.03 16.32
C MET A 284 -22.53 -0.62 15.14
N LEU A 285 -22.70 -0.05 13.92
CA LEU A 285 -22.25 -0.66 12.66
C LEU A 285 -20.74 -0.83 12.59
N ASP A 286 -19.96 0.07 13.16
CA ASP A 286 -18.49 -0.02 13.17
C ASP A 286 -18.04 -1.28 13.94
N MET A 287 -18.64 -1.57 15.10
CA MET A 287 -18.28 -2.75 15.91
C MET A 287 -18.83 -4.03 15.36
N LEU A 288 -20.03 -4.01 14.76
CA LEU A 288 -20.59 -5.17 14.06
C LEU A 288 -19.73 -5.52 12.85
N SER A 289 -19.34 -4.54 12.06
CA SER A 289 -18.46 -4.72 10.91
C SER A 289 -17.07 -5.21 11.36
N PHE A 290 -16.49 -4.59 12.39
CA PHE A 290 -15.23 -5.01 12.98
C PHE A 290 -15.23 -6.50 13.33
N THR A 291 -16.19 -6.93 14.12
CA THR A 291 -16.27 -8.34 14.54
C THR A 291 -16.49 -9.31 13.37
N ALA A 292 -17.33 -8.94 12.39
CA ALA A 292 -17.57 -9.73 11.20
C ALA A 292 -16.33 -9.81 10.29
N ILE A 293 -15.62 -8.70 10.12
CA ILE A 293 -14.40 -8.64 9.31
C ILE A 293 -13.30 -9.50 9.95
N VAL A 294 -13.05 -9.35 11.25
CA VAL A 294 -12.01 -10.14 11.96
C VAL A 294 -12.31 -11.63 11.86
N GLN A 295 -13.55 -12.05 12.08
CA GLN A 295 -13.96 -13.44 11.87
C GLN A 295 -13.80 -13.90 10.41
N GLY A 296 -14.03 -13.02 9.46
CA GLY A 296 -13.82 -13.30 8.04
C GLY A 296 -12.35 -13.41 7.66
N LEU A 297 -11.49 -12.56 8.22
CA LEU A 297 -10.05 -12.60 7.99
C LEU A 297 -9.42 -13.90 8.48
N SER A 298 -9.88 -14.46 9.59
CA SER A 298 -9.39 -15.76 10.06
C SER A 298 -9.64 -16.91 9.06
N ARG A 299 -10.64 -16.77 8.20
CA ARG A 299 -11.01 -17.79 7.18
C ARG A 299 -10.46 -17.46 5.78
N HIS A 300 -10.31 -16.20 5.46
CA HIS A 300 -9.97 -15.70 4.12
C HIS A 300 -8.69 -14.83 4.13
N GLY A 301 -7.85 -14.96 5.15
CA GLY A 301 -6.66 -14.11 5.32
C GLY A 301 -5.68 -14.22 4.15
N GLU A 302 -5.51 -15.43 3.58
CA GLU A 302 -4.62 -15.64 2.43
C GLU A 302 -5.11 -14.88 1.19
N GLN A 303 -6.42 -14.94 0.90
CA GLN A 303 -7.01 -14.21 -0.23
C GLN A 303 -6.87 -12.69 -0.04
N VAL A 304 -7.01 -12.19 1.20
CA VAL A 304 -6.83 -10.77 1.50
C VAL A 304 -5.35 -10.38 1.35
N ARG A 305 -4.40 -11.20 1.85
CA ARG A 305 -2.95 -10.97 1.65
C ARG A 305 -2.60 -10.91 0.17
N ARG A 306 -3.06 -11.90 -0.61
CA ARG A 306 -2.77 -11.94 -2.06
C ARG A 306 -3.36 -10.74 -2.79
N LEU A 307 -4.58 -10.34 -2.46
CA LEU A 307 -5.23 -9.15 -3.03
C LEU A 307 -4.46 -7.87 -2.68
N TYR A 308 -4.08 -7.72 -1.40
CA TYR A 308 -3.28 -6.58 -0.93
C TYR A 308 -1.95 -6.49 -1.68
N ARG A 309 -1.27 -7.63 -1.80
CA ARG A 309 -0.01 -7.75 -2.54
C ARG A 309 -0.19 -7.38 -4.02
N LEU A 310 -1.23 -7.88 -4.67
CA LEU A 310 -1.48 -7.65 -6.09
C LEU A 310 -1.77 -6.16 -6.39
N VAL A 311 -2.54 -5.49 -5.52
CA VAL A 311 -2.78 -4.04 -5.63
C VAL A 311 -1.48 -3.26 -5.46
N GLY A 312 -0.66 -3.63 -4.48
CA GLY A 312 0.65 -3.01 -4.26
C GLY A 312 1.65 -3.28 -5.39
N GLU A 313 1.65 -4.47 -6.00
CA GLU A 313 2.48 -4.79 -7.16
C GLU A 313 2.15 -3.91 -8.36
N MET A 314 0.86 -3.66 -8.63
CA MET A 314 0.46 -2.74 -9.70
C MET A 314 0.97 -1.32 -9.44
N ASP A 315 0.97 -0.87 -8.19
CA ASP A 315 1.49 0.45 -7.79
C ASP A 315 3.04 0.50 -7.84
N ALA A 316 3.71 -0.58 -7.43
CA ALA A 316 5.16 -0.70 -7.56
C ALA A 316 5.62 -0.69 -9.04
N VAL A 317 4.84 -1.30 -9.93
CA VAL A 317 5.14 -1.26 -11.38
C VAL A 317 4.97 0.16 -11.95
N LEU A 318 4.05 0.98 -11.42
CA LEU A 318 4.00 2.41 -11.77
C LEU A 318 5.31 3.13 -11.39
N THR A 319 5.95 2.75 -10.28
CA THR A 319 7.28 3.26 -9.92
C THR A 319 8.31 2.88 -10.99
N ILE A 320 8.33 1.63 -11.47
CA ILE A 320 9.24 1.20 -12.56
C ILE A 320 9.00 2.03 -13.81
N ALA A 321 7.73 2.19 -14.22
CA ALA A 321 7.36 2.99 -15.39
C ALA A 321 7.79 4.47 -15.24
N GLN A 322 7.58 5.05 -14.05
CA GLN A 322 7.99 6.42 -13.74
C GLN A 322 9.53 6.59 -13.80
N LEU A 323 10.28 5.62 -13.28
CA LEU A 323 11.75 5.62 -13.35
C LEU A 323 12.24 5.56 -14.79
N LYS A 324 11.68 4.67 -15.62
CA LYS A 324 11.97 4.57 -17.05
C LYS A 324 11.64 5.88 -17.79
N ALA A 325 10.50 6.50 -17.48
CA ALA A 325 10.10 7.78 -18.09
C ALA A 325 11.02 8.96 -17.69
N ARG A 326 11.61 8.90 -16.48
CA ARG A 326 12.46 9.95 -15.91
C ARG A 326 13.90 9.94 -16.44
N SER A 327 14.42 8.76 -16.78
CA SER A 327 15.83 8.60 -17.12
C SER A 327 16.04 7.71 -18.33
N SER A 328 16.72 8.27 -19.35
CA SER A 328 17.22 7.48 -20.49
C SER A 328 18.47 6.66 -20.19
N GLN A 329 18.97 6.72 -18.95
CA GLN A 329 20.20 6.06 -18.51
C GLN A 329 19.94 4.77 -17.74
N LEU A 330 18.79 4.18 -17.97
CA LEU A 330 18.34 2.92 -17.38
C LEU A 330 18.28 1.85 -18.45
N CYS A 331 18.69 0.63 -18.08
CA CYS A 331 18.56 -0.53 -18.97
C CYS A 331 17.84 -1.69 -18.28
N THR A 332 17.23 -2.53 -19.07
CA THR A 332 16.73 -3.83 -18.65
C THR A 332 17.90 -4.81 -18.59
N PRO A 333 18.16 -5.48 -17.45
CA PRO A 333 19.26 -6.41 -17.31
C PRO A 333 19.03 -7.68 -18.12
N GLN A 334 20.14 -8.35 -18.49
CA GLN A 334 20.12 -9.67 -19.09
C GLN A 334 20.68 -10.70 -18.09
N PHE A 335 19.96 -11.82 -17.91
CA PHE A 335 20.45 -12.91 -17.08
C PHE A 335 21.21 -13.91 -17.92
N THR A 336 22.43 -14.24 -17.50
CA THR A 336 23.33 -15.16 -18.17
C THR A 336 23.69 -16.33 -17.28
N PRO A 337 23.91 -17.54 -17.83
CA PRO A 337 24.44 -18.65 -17.07
C PRO A 337 25.90 -18.39 -16.68
N GLY A 338 26.29 -18.84 -15.48
CA GLY A 338 27.66 -18.68 -14.96
C GLY A 338 27.86 -17.40 -14.15
N LEU A 339 28.83 -17.48 -13.22
CA LEU A 339 29.15 -16.39 -12.29
C LEU A 339 29.85 -15.25 -13.04
N ALA A 340 29.08 -14.29 -13.55
CA ALA A 340 29.60 -13.11 -14.19
C ALA A 340 28.67 -11.92 -13.92
N VAL A 341 29.26 -10.72 -13.80
CA VAL A 341 28.57 -9.43 -13.85
C VAL A 341 29.29 -8.55 -14.84
N GLN A 342 28.56 -8.05 -15.84
CA GLN A 342 29.09 -7.14 -16.83
C GLN A 342 28.22 -5.91 -16.90
N ALA A 343 28.82 -4.74 -16.91
CA ALA A 343 28.11 -3.47 -17.03
C ALA A 343 28.89 -2.49 -17.90
N GLU A 344 28.19 -1.78 -18.75
CA GLU A 344 28.70 -0.62 -19.50
C GLU A 344 28.01 0.63 -18.95
N GLY A 345 28.80 1.61 -18.56
CA GLY A 345 28.26 2.86 -18.04
C GLY A 345 27.53 2.74 -16.71
N LEU A 346 28.00 1.87 -15.80
CA LEU A 346 27.43 1.66 -14.46
C LEU A 346 27.45 2.94 -13.66
N ARG A 347 26.34 3.27 -13.00
CA ARG A 347 26.18 4.48 -12.18
C ARG A 347 25.67 4.13 -10.79
N HIS A 348 26.03 4.95 -9.83
CA HIS A 348 25.47 4.88 -8.48
C HIS A 348 24.12 5.61 -8.43
N PRO A 349 23.00 4.95 -8.09
CA PRO A 349 21.66 5.56 -8.15
C PRO A 349 21.47 6.77 -7.24
N LEU A 350 22.20 6.84 -6.13
CA LEU A 350 22.08 7.88 -5.10
C LEU A 350 23.04 9.06 -5.31
N VAL A 351 24.00 8.92 -6.21
CA VAL A 351 25.00 9.98 -6.47
C VAL A 351 24.54 10.81 -7.65
N ARG A 352 24.30 12.09 -7.40
CA ARG A 352 24.04 13.06 -8.46
C ARG A 352 25.32 13.23 -9.28
N ASP A 353 25.21 13.19 -10.58
CA ASP A 353 26.37 13.28 -11.51
C ASP A 353 27.44 12.18 -11.26
N ALA A 354 26.95 10.95 -10.98
CA ALA A 354 27.82 9.81 -10.75
C ALA A 354 28.78 9.57 -11.92
N VAL A 355 30.05 9.37 -11.60
CA VAL A 355 31.03 8.91 -12.58
C VAL A 355 30.62 7.55 -13.10
N VAL A 356 30.61 7.40 -14.42
CA VAL A 356 30.30 6.13 -15.08
C VAL A 356 31.51 5.23 -15.07
N ASN A 357 31.28 3.94 -14.84
CA ASN A 357 32.32 2.94 -14.85
C ASN A 357 31.85 1.72 -15.63
N ASP A 358 32.79 1.07 -16.33
CA ASP A 358 32.54 -0.22 -16.93
C ASP A 358 33.00 -1.32 -15.98
N LEU A 359 32.32 -2.44 -15.97
CA LEU A 359 32.61 -3.58 -15.10
C LEU A 359 32.63 -4.87 -15.95
N HIS A 360 33.67 -5.64 -15.77
CA HIS A 360 33.77 -7.00 -16.27
C HIS A 360 34.25 -7.93 -15.15
N TRP A 361 33.31 -8.56 -14.45
CA TRP A 361 33.60 -9.45 -13.32
C TRP A 361 33.19 -10.87 -13.63
N GLN A 362 34.15 -11.79 -13.59
CA GLN A 362 33.92 -13.20 -13.92
C GLN A 362 34.21 -14.17 -12.79
N ARG A 363 35.03 -13.79 -11.81
CA ARG A 363 35.42 -14.68 -10.69
C ARG A 363 35.59 -13.86 -9.41
N HIS A 364 36.84 -13.64 -8.97
CA HIS A 364 37.19 -12.77 -7.86
C HIS A 364 37.67 -11.45 -8.40
N LEU A 365 37.23 -10.36 -7.77
CA LEU A 365 37.65 -9.02 -8.12
C LEU A 365 38.26 -8.33 -6.89
N LEU A 366 39.50 -7.89 -7.02
CA LEU A 366 40.18 -7.09 -6.01
C LEU A 366 40.21 -5.63 -6.48
N ILE A 367 39.57 -4.75 -5.69
CA ILE A 367 39.52 -3.32 -5.99
C ILE A 367 40.48 -2.60 -5.05
N THR A 368 41.51 -1.97 -5.61
CA THR A 368 42.53 -1.22 -4.86
C THR A 368 42.50 0.25 -5.26
N GLY A 369 43.05 1.11 -4.44
CA GLY A 369 43.15 2.53 -4.71
C GLY A 369 43.31 3.35 -3.42
N SER A 370 43.63 4.61 -3.55
CA SER A 370 43.79 5.55 -2.42
C SER A 370 42.48 5.75 -1.64
N ASN A 371 42.56 6.27 -0.43
CA ASN A 371 41.38 6.70 0.30
C ASN A 371 40.67 7.82 -0.48
N ALA A 372 39.33 7.85 -0.41
CA ALA A 372 38.47 8.77 -1.17
C ALA A 372 38.52 8.62 -2.71
N SER A 373 39.08 7.54 -3.26
CA SER A 373 39.07 7.27 -4.71
C SER A 373 37.75 6.76 -5.27
N GLY A 374 36.71 6.61 -4.45
CA GLY A 374 35.41 6.12 -4.89
C GLY A 374 35.22 4.59 -4.87
N LYS A 375 36.15 3.81 -4.28
CA LYS A 375 36.07 2.33 -4.20
C LYS A 375 34.74 1.85 -3.60
N SER A 376 34.38 2.37 -2.43
CA SER A 376 33.12 2.00 -1.74
C SER A 376 31.90 2.41 -2.55
N THR A 377 31.92 3.57 -3.18
CA THR A 377 30.84 4.04 -4.06
C THR A 377 30.66 3.13 -5.27
N PHE A 378 31.76 2.66 -5.87
CA PHE A 378 31.72 1.73 -7.00
C PHE A 378 31.17 0.36 -6.58
N ILE A 379 31.64 -0.20 -5.44
CA ILE A 379 31.13 -1.48 -4.91
C ILE A 379 29.64 -1.38 -4.58
N LYS A 380 29.19 -0.30 -3.93
CA LYS A 380 27.78 -0.04 -3.66
C LYS A 380 26.98 0.08 -4.95
N ALA A 381 27.49 0.82 -5.96
CA ALA A 381 26.82 0.94 -7.26
C ALA A 381 26.61 -0.43 -7.92
N MET A 382 27.62 -1.29 -7.92
CA MET A 382 27.52 -2.64 -8.45
C MET A 382 26.48 -3.46 -7.68
N ALA A 383 26.58 -3.53 -6.35
CA ALA A 383 25.70 -4.35 -5.52
C ALA A 383 24.24 -3.88 -5.60
N ILE A 384 23.98 -2.56 -5.56
CA ILE A 384 22.63 -2.00 -5.72
C ILE A 384 22.04 -2.39 -7.08
N ASN A 385 22.81 -2.28 -8.17
CA ASN A 385 22.32 -2.64 -9.50
C ASN A 385 22.07 -4.15 -9.61
N CYS A 386 22.86 -5.01 -8.96
CA CYS A 386 22.57 -6.44 -8.87
C CYS A 386 21.25 -6.74 -8.13
N VAL A 387 20.94 -5.99 -7.06
CA VAL A 387 19.64 -6.10 -6.37
C VAL A 387 18.51 -5.63 -7.28
N LEU A 388 18.65 -4.46 -7.88
CA LEU A 388 17.61 -3.86 -8.75
C LEU A 388 17.34 -4.72 -9.99
N ALA A 389 18.38 -5.35 -10.57
CA ALA A 389 18.25 -6.28 -11.69
C ALA A 389 17.28 -7.42 -11.37
N GLN A 390 17.41 -8.01 -10.18
CA GLN A 390 16.69 -9.21 -9.77
C GLN A 390 15.32 -8.89 -9.12
N THR A 391 15.05 -7.63 -8.83
CA THR A 391 13.82 -7.19 -8.14
C THR A 391 12.91 -6.34 -9.01
N LEU A 392 13.44 -5.25 -9.58
CA LEU A 392 12.69 -4.32 -10.44
C LEU A 392 12.91 -4.54 -11.94
N HIS A 393 13.81 -5.46 -12.32
CA HIS A 393 14.23 -5.70 -13.71
C HIS A 393 14.77 -4.43 -14.38
N LEU A 394 15.53 -3.64 -13.61
CA LEU A 394 16.02 -2.31 -13.99
C LEU A 394 17.43 -2.08 -13.43
N CYS A 395 18.30 -1.47 -14.21
CA CYS A 395 19.66 -1.09 -13.78
C CYS A 395 20.01 0.33 -14.20
N PHE A 396 20.78 1.01 -13.36
CA PHE A 396 21.37 2.32 -13.65
C PHE A 396 22.70 2.11 -14.42
N ALA A 397 22.57 1.74 -15.65
CA ALA A 397 23.68 1.44 -16.58
C ALA A 397 23.21 1.62 -18.02
N GLY A 398 24.15 1.71 -18.96
CA GLY A 398 23.85 1.61 -20.39
C GLY A 398 23.52 0.19 -20.84
N ARG A 399 24.29 -0.79 -20.31
CA ARG A 399 24.02 -2.24 -20.41
C ARG A 399 24.37 -2.91 -19.11
N PHE A 400 23.64 -3.97 -18.78
CA PHE A 400 23.87 -4.76 -17.58
C PHE A 400 23.53 -6.22 -17.82
N SER A 401 24.45 -7.12 -17.51
CA SER A 401 24.19 -8.55 -17.50
C SER A 401 24.81 -9.21 -16.27
N MET A 402 24.10 -10.18 -15.70
CA MET A 402 24.55 -10.91 -14.53
C MET A 402 23.98 -12.31 -14.46
N CYS A 403 24.63 -13.19 -13.69
CA CYS A 403 23.97 -14.39 -13.22
C CYS A 403 23.02 -14.06 -12.06
N ARG A 404 22.00 -14.87 -11.89
CA ARG A 404 21.11 -14.75 -10.72
C ARG A 404 21.86 -15.26 -9.49
N ALA A 405 22.04 -14.42 -8.49
CA ALA A 405 22.78 -14.74 -7.28
C ALA A 405 22.30 -13.87 -6.10
N GLN A 406 22.39 -14.41 -4.90
CA GLN A 406 22.15 -13.63 -3.71
C GLN A 406 23.25 -12.59 -3.52
N VAL A 407 22.86 -11.35 -3.30
CA VAL A 407 23.77 -10.24 -2.98
C VAL A 407 23.91 -10.16 -1.47
N LEU A 408 25.14 -10.30 -0.99
CA LEU A 408 25.50 -10.15 0.42
C LEU A 408 26.66 -9.16 0.53
N THR A 409 26.62 -8.30 1.55
CA THR A 409 27.67 -7.33 1.82
C THR A 409 28.15 -7.37 3.27
N SER A 410 29.38 -6.93 3.48
CA SER A 410 29.97 -6.69 4.79
C SER A 410 30.88 -5.47 4.67
N MET A 411 30.30 -4.27 4.72
CA MET A 411 31.03 -3.00 4.45
C MET A 411 31.31 -2.19 5.71
N ALA A 412 30.41 -2.22 6.68
CA ALA A 412 30.51 -1.46 7.93
C ALA A 412 30.70 -2.40 9.09
N ILE A 413 31.96 -2.80 9.32
CA ILE A 413 32.30 -3.56 10.49
C ILE A 413 32.26 -2.60 11.69
N ARG A 414 31.20 -2.65 12.47
CA ARG A 414 31.15 -2.03 13.79
C ARG A 414 31.50 -3.11 14.81
N ASP A 415 32.58 -2.88 15.57
CA ASP A 415 32.87 -3.70 16.74
C ASP A 415 31.62 -3.69 17.64
N GLN A 416 31.01 -4.84 17.83
CA GLN A 416 29.93 -5.00 18.81
C GLN A 416 30.57 -5.18 20.19
N LEU A 417 31.02 -4.08 20.78
CA LEU A 417 31.64 -4.05 22.11
C LEU A 417 30.80 -4.70 23.20
N LEU A 418 29.46 -4.71 23.03
CA LEU A 418 28.52 -5.36 23.98
C LEU A 418 28.41 -6.88 23.80
N ALA A 419 28.74 -7.42 22.63
CA ALA A 419 28.71 -8.86 22.37
C ALA A 419 30.08 -9.52 22.57
N GLY A 420 31.13 -8.75 22.87
CA GLY A 420 32.48 -9.27 23.01
C GLY A 420 33.11 -9.82 21.72
N GLU A 421 32.52 -9.52 20.59
CA GLU A 421 33.02 -9.93 19.29
C GLU A 421 33.90 -8.83 18.68
N SER A 422 35.19 -9.14 18.57
CA SER A 422 36.15 -8.32 17.81
C SER A 422 36.39 -8.94 16.45
N TYR A 423 36.58 -8.09 15.46
CA TYR A 423 36.83 -8.51 14.08
C TYR A 423 38.26 -9.00 13.82
N PHE A 424 39.16 -8.90 14.80
CA PHE A 424 40.56 -9.40 14.72
C PHE A 424 40.77 -10.63 15.56
#